data_479cb050cf6e70fe68cd7b7398664d11
#
_entry.id   479cb050cf6e70fe68cd7b7398664d11
#
_cell.length_a   1.000
_cell.length_b   1.000
_cell.length_c   1.000
_cell.angle_alpha   90.00
_cell.angle_beta   90.00
_cell.angle_gamma   90.00
#
_symmetry.space_group_name_H-M   'P 1'
#
loop_
_entity.id
_entity.type
_entity.pdbx_description
1 polymer ?
#
loop_
_entity_poly.entity_id
_entity_poly.type
_entity_poly.pdbx_seq_one_letter_code
_entity_poly.pdbx_strand_id
1 'polypeptide(L)'
;MANDQRIRIRLKGFDYRMLDQSAVEIVETAKRTGAKVAGPIPLSTNIKKFTVNRSPHVDKKSMDQFEIRTHKRLLDIIEPTAKTVDELRKLNLPAGVDITIKI
;
A
#
# COMPACT_ATOMS: atom_id res chain seq x y z
N MET A 1 11.38 -0.42 -30.75
CA MET A 1 11.39 0.65 -29.77
C MET A 1 11.20 0.11 -28.37
N ALA A 2 12.06 0.48 -27.47
CA ALA A 2 11.89 0.09 -26.09
C ALA A 2 10.64 0.74 -25.54
N ASN A 3 9.79 -0.07 -24.92
CA ASN A 3 8.60 0.43 -24.26
C ASN A 3 9.00 0.85 -22.86
N ASP A 4 9.21 2.15 -22.68
CA ASP A 4 9.65 2.70 -21.41
C ASP A 4 8.49 2.93 -20.44
N GLN A 5 7.32 2.41 -20.75
CA GLN A 5 6.18 2.57 -19.87
C GLN A 5 6.42 1.82 -18.56
N ARG A 6 6.11 2.51 -17.50
CA ARG A 6 6.15 1.95 -16.14
C ARG A 6 4.86 2.29 -15.44
N ILE A 7 4.37 1.34 -14.70
CA ILE A 7 3.25 1.59 -13.80
C ILE A 7 3.82 1.59 -12.39
N ARG A 8 3.67 2.71 -11.72
CA ARG A 8 4.10 2.84 -10.34
C ARG A 8 2.89 2.72 -9.44
N ILE A 9 2.94 1.75 -8.55
CA ILE A 9 1.83 1.45 -7.65
C ILE A 9 2.30 1.73 -6.23
N ARG A 10 1.54 2.57 -5.54
CA ARG A 10 1.75 2.83 -4.11
C ARG A 10 0.63 2.19 -3.34
N LEU A 11 0.98 1.41 -2.35
CA LEU A 11 0.04 0.84 -1.41
C LEU A 11 0.21 1.51 -0.07
N LYS A 12 -0.89 1.86 0.55
CA LYS A 12 -0.87 2.55 1.83
C LYS A 12 -1.97 1.96 2.71
N GLY A 13 -1.65 1.71 3.96
CA GLY A 13 -2.63 1.18 4.89
C GLY A 13 -2.08 1.09 6.29
N PHE A 14 -2.97 0.81 7.23
CA PHE A 14 -2.61 0.71 8.65
C PHE A 14 -2.16 -0.69 9.03
N ASP A 15 -2.53 -1.70 8.27
CA ASP A 15 -2.16 -3.08 8.55
C ASP A 15 -1.12 -3.55 7.54
N TYR A 16 0.10 -3.79 8.04
CA TYR A 16 1.20 -4.20 7.18
C TYR A 16 0.97 -5.58 6.54
N ARG A 17 0.22 -6.46 7.22
CA ARG A 17 -0.06 -7.79 6.69
C ARG A 17 -0.95 -7.72 5.46
N MET A 18 -1.96 -6.86 5.51
CA MET A 18 -2.85 -6.66 4.36
C MET A 18 -2.11 -6.02 3.20
N LEU A 19 -1.20 -5.10 3.49
CA LEU A 19 -0.37 -4.48 2.46
C LEU A 19 0.53 -5.50 1.78
N ASP A 20 1.18 -6.36 2.55
CA ASP A 20 2.07 -7.38 2.00
C ASP A 20 1.28 -8.38 1.16
N GLN A 21 0.12 -8.78 1.61
CA GLN A 21 -0.75 -9.68 0.87
C GLN A 21 -1.22 -9.04 -0.44
N SER A 22 -1.62 -7.78 -0.39
CA SER A 22 -2.02 -7.04 -1.59
C SER A 22 -0.88 -6.89 -2.56
N ALA A 23 0.33 -6.62 -2.07
CA ALA A 23 1.51 -6.52 -2.91
C ALA A 23 1.79 -7.85 -3.62
N VAL A 24 1.67 -8.97 -2.92
CA VAL A 24 1.85 -10.29 -3.53
C VAL A 24 0.83 -10.53 -4.63
N GLU A 25 -0.42 -10.18 -4.40
CA GLU A 25 -1.46 -10.34 -5.41
C GLU A 25 -1.18 -9.52 -6.66
N ILE A 26 -0.72 -8.29 -6.49
CA ILE A 26 -0.37 -7.41 -7.61
C ILE A 26 0.81 -7.98 -8.38
N VAL A 27 1.84 -8.45 -7.67
CA VAL A 27 3.02 -9.04 -8.30
C VAL A 27 2.64 -10.28 -9.11
N GLU A 28 1.83 -11.15 -8.55
CA GLU A 28 1.38 -12.35 -9.24
C GLU A 28 0.57 -12.01 -10.49
N THR A 29 -0.32 -11.03 -10.38
CA THR A 29 -1.13 -10.59 -11.51
C THR A 29 -0.25 -10.02 -12.62
N ALA A 30 0.71 -9.19 -12.27
CA ALA A 30 1.61 -8.60 -13.25
C ALA A 30 2.45 -9.67 -13.95
N LYS A 31 3.00 -10.61 -13.20
CA LYS A 31 3.80 -11.69 -13.78
C LYS A 31 2.97 -12.59 -14.68
N ARG A 32 1.74 -12.86 -14.29
CA ARG A 32 0.84 -13.68 -15.09
C ARG A 32 0.54 -13.04 -16.44
N THR A 33 0.52 -11.73 -16.51
CA THR A 33 0.27 -10.99 -17.74
C THR A 33 1.53 -10.73 -18.56
N GLY A 34 2.68 -11.21 -18.11
CA GLY A 34 3.94 -11.09 -18.83
C GLY A 34 4.75 -9.84 -18.51
N ALA A 35 4.32 -9.02 -17.56
CA ALA A 35 5.07 -7.84 -17.17
C ALA A 35 6.18 -8.20 -16.19
N LYS A 36 7.22 -7.37 -16.15
CA LYS A 36 8.28 -7.47 -15.16
C LYS A 36 7.94 -6.60 -13.97
N VAL A 37 8.27 -7.06 -12.79
CA VAL A 37 7.99 -6.33 -11.57
C VAL A 37 9.29 -6.09 -10.82
N ALA A 38 9.57 -4.83 -10.51
CA ALA A 38 10.54 -4.48 -9.50
C ALA A 38 9.85 -4.66 -8.15
N GLY A 39 10.33 -5.58 -7.34
CA GLY A 39 9.66 -6.11 -6.16
C GLY A 39 9.17 -5.07 -5.18
N PRO A 40 8.32 -5.46 -4.25
CA PRO A 40 7.78 -4.47 -3.33
C PRO A 40 8.89 -3.86 -2.47
N ILE A 41 8.97 -2.53 -2.49
CA ILE A 41 9.94 -1.77 -1.71
C ILE A 41 9.20 -1.16 -0.53
N PRO A 42 9.54 -1.51 0.71
CA PRO A 42 8.93 -0.86 1.85
C PRO A 42 9.42 0.58 1.94
N LEU A 43 8.48 1.50 2.05
CA LEU A 43 8.78 2.90 2.28
C LEU A 43 8.73 3.19 3.78
N SER A 44 9.21 4.36 4.15
CA SER A 44 9.21 4.77 5.56
C SER A 44 7.81 4.73 6.14
N THR A 45 7.68 4.14 7.33
CA THR A 45 6.42 4.09 8.05
C THR A 45 6.20 5.41 8.77
N ASN A 46 5.05 6.03 8.53
CA ASN A 46 4.67 7.22 9.28
C ASN A 46 3.97 6.81 10.56
N ILE A 47 4.46 7.34 11.67
CA ILE A 47 3.88 7.07 12.98
C ILE A 47 3.32 8.38 13.50
N LYS A 48 2.03 8.40 13.78
CA LYS A 48 1.38 9.52 14.43
C LYS A 48 0.94 9.09 15.80
N LYS A 49 1.35 9.84 16.80
CA LYS A 49 0.97 9.60 18.18
C LYS A 49 -0.05 10.65 18.62
N PHE A 50 -1.13 10.17 19.17
CA PHE A 50 -2.19 11.03 19.70
C PHE A 50 -2.33 10.78 21.17
N THR A 51 -2.44 11.87 21.92
CA THR A 51 -2.78 11.80 23.33
C THR A 51 -4.22 12.26 23.46
N VAL A 52 -5.09 11.39 23.95
CA VAL A 52 -6.48 11.71 24.17
C VAL A 52 -6.71 11.88 25.66
N ASN A 53 -7.20 13.06 26.03
CA ASN A 53 -7.56 13.35 27.40
C ASN A 53 -9.06 13.10 27.54
N ARG A 54 -9.42 11.99 28.21
CA ARG A 54 -10.82 11.58 28.30
C ARG A 54 -11.65 12.44 29.24
N SER A 55 -11.03 13.00 30.26
CA SER A 55 -11.74 13.83 31.21
C SER A 55 -10.80 14.84 31.83
N PRO A 56 -11.20 16.12 31.91
CA PRO A 56 -10.35 17.15 32.52
C PRO A 56 -10.22 16.98 34.04
N HIS A 57 -11.06 16.18 34.67
CA HIS A 57 -11.05 16.00 36.11
C HIS A 57 -10.40 14.71 36.57
N VAL A 58 -9.96 13.89 35.62
CA VAL A 58 -9.42 12.60 35.97
C VAL A 58 -7.91 12.68 36.00
N ASP A 59 -7.31 11.87 36.84
CA ASP A 59 -5.88 11.84 37.00
C ASP A 59 -5.19 11.34 35.73
N LYS A 60 -3.87 11.25 35.79
CA LYS A 60 -3.04 10.91 34.62
C LYS A 60 -3.37 9.57 33.97
N LYS A 61 -4.11 8.70 34.65
CA LYS A 61 -4.47 7.38 34.13
C LYS A 61 -5.52 7.46 33.01
N SER A 62 -6.21 8.56 32.87
CA SER A 62 -7.19 8.72 31.81
C SER A 62 -6.61 9.25 30.51
N MET A 63 -5.31 9.50 30.47
CA MET A 63 -4.66 9.89 29.22
C MET A 63 -4.26 8.65 28.46
N ASP A 64 -4.95 8.41 27.35
CA ASP A 64 -4.62 7.33 26.44
C ASP A 64 -3.79 7.87 25.30
N GLN A 65 -2.69 7.22 25.03
CA GLN A 65 -1.88 7.52 23.87
C GLN A 65 -2.24 6.53 22.76
N PHE A 66 -2.66 7.06 21.63
CA PHE A 66 -2.91 6.26 20.44
C PHE A 66 -1.80 6.47 19.44
N GLU A 67 -1.35 5.37 18.88
CA GLU A 67 -0.32 5.38 17.88
C GLU A 67 -0.92 4.83 16.59
N ILE A 68 -0.90 5.64 15.54
CA ILE A 68 -1.36 5.22 14.22
C ILE A 68 -0.13 5.07 13.34
N ARG A 69 0.09 3.86 12.84
CA ARG A 69 1.18 3.56 11.93
C ARG A 69 0.62 3.40 10.53
N THR A 70 1.13 4.21 9.62
CA THR A 70 0.77 4.10 8.21
C THR A 70 1.93 3.46 7.48
N HIS A 71 1.69 2.27 6.95
CA HIS A 71 2.67 1.54 6.18
C HIS A 71 2.50 1.83 4.70
N LYS A 72 3.61 1.87 3.98
CA LYS A 72 3.61 2.15 2.55
C LYS A 72 4.47 1.12 1.84
N ARG A 73 4.01 0.71 0.66
CA ARG A 73 4.76 -0.18 -0.23
C ARG A 73 4.77 0.42 -1.63
N LEU A 74 5.88 0.28 -2.31
CA LEU A 74 6.04 0.77 -3.67
C LEU A 74 6.34 -0.41 -4.60
N LEU A 75 5.61 -0.46 -5.70
CA LEU A 75 5.79 -1.46 -6.74
C LEU A 75 5.97 -0.76 -8.07
N ASP A 76 6.95 -1.18 -8.84
CA ASP A 76 7.11 -0.72 -10.22
C ASP A 76 6.86 -1.90 -11.15
N ILE A 77 5.91 -1.72 -12.06
CA ILE A 77 5.67 -2.68 -13.12
C ILE A 77 6.34 -2.16 -14.37
N ILE A 78 7.28 -2.92 -14.88
CA ILE A 78 8.08 -2.56 -16.04
C ILE A 78 7.54 -3.32 -17.24
N GLU A 79 7.42 -2.61 -18.36
CA GLU A 79 6.90 -3.18 -19.62
C GLU A 79 5.51 -3.78 -19.44
N PRO A 80 4.54 -3.00 -18.93
CA PRO A 80 3.19 -3.51 -18.78
C PRO A 80 2.52 -3.71 -20.15
N THR A 81 1.67 -4.73 -20.21
CA THR A 81 0.84 -4.93 -21.38
C THR A 81 -0.56 -4.36 -21.12
N ALA A 82 -1.37 -4.23 -22.18
CA ALA A 82 -2.76 -3.82 -21.99
C ALA A 82 -3.50 -4.77 -21.06
N LYS A 83 -3.16 -6.04 -21.13
CA LYS A 83 -3.74 -7.07 -20.26
C LYS A 83 -3.37 -6.83 -18.80
N THR A 84 -2.13 -6.38 -18.53
CA THR A 84 -1.70 -6.06 -17.18
C THR A 84 -2.58 -4.97 -16.58
N VAL A 85 -2.83 -3.90 -17.32
CA VAL A 85 -3.65 -2.78 -16.84
C VAL A 85 -5.07 -3.27 -16.55
N ASP A 86 -5.66 -4.06 -17.45
CA ASP A 86 -7.02 -4.57 -17.27
C ASP A 86 -7.13 -5.47 -16.05
N GLU A 87 -6.16 -6.36 -15.86
CA GLU A 87 -6.16 -7.27 -14.71
C GLU A 87 -5.99 -6.51 -13.40
N LEU A 88 -5.17 -5.46 -13.38
CA LEU A 88 -5.00 -4.65 -12.19
C LEU A 88 -6.28 -3.91 -11.80
N ARG A 89 -7.05 -3.46 -12.80
CA ARG A 89 -8.34 -2.82 -12.54
C ARG A 89 -9.37 -3.75 -11.94
N LYS A 90 -9.26 -5.04 -12.25
CA LYS A 90 -10.19 -6.06 -11.76
C LYS A 90 -9.83 -6.59 -10.39
N LEU A 91 -8.66 -6.25 -9.87
CA LEU A 91 -8.25 -6.73 -8.56
C LEU A 91 -9.11 -6.14 -7.46
N ASN A 92 -9.66 -7.03 -6.65
CA ASN A 92 -10.35 -6.64 -5.42
C ASN A 92 -9.35 -6.68 -4.28
N LEU A 93 -9.03 -5.52 -3.77
CA LEU A 93 -8.13 -5.42 -2.63
C LEU A 93 -8.92 -5.27 -1.33
N PRO A 94 -8.35 -5.70 -0.21
CA PRO A 94 -9.03 -5.57 1.07
C PRO A 94 -9.36 -4.11 1.39
N ALA A 95 -10.46 -3.91 2.11
CA ALA A 95 -10.79 -2.60 2.65
C ALA A 95 -9.65 -2.17 3.58
N GLY A 96 -9.32 -0.89 3.57
CA GLY A 96 -8.24 -0.36 4.38
C GLY A 96 -6.90 -0.28 3.67
N VAL A 97 -6.83 -0.73 2.42
CA VAL A 97 -5.64 -0.56 1.59
C VAL A 97 -5.96 0.46 0.51
N ASP A 98 -5.23 1.55 0.52
CA ASP A 98 -5.32 2.56 -0.54
C ASP A 98 -4.31 2.25 -1.63
N ILE A 99 -4.78 2.30 -2.86
CA ILE A 99 -3.92 2.12 -4.02
C ILE A 99 -3.86 3.40 -4.82
N THR A 100 -2.67 3.82 -5.16
CA THR A 100 -2.43 4.90 -6.12
C THR A 100 -1.65 4.33 -7.28
N ILE A 101 -2.20 4.43 -8.47
CA ILE A 101 -1.56 3.94 -9.69
C ILE A 101 -1.19 5.13 -10.55
N LYS A 102 0.08 5.23 -10.88
CA LYS A 102 0.60 6.24 -11.80
C LYS A 102 1.18 5.55 -13.04
N ILE A 103 0.73 6.00 -14.15
CA ILE A 103 1.24 5.51 -15.44
C ILE A 103 2.22 6.51 -16.02
#